data_5baaf04272b9d61b4e3a662b874cfc18
#
_entry.id   5baaf04272b9d61b4e3a662b874cfc18
#
_cell.length_a   1.000
_cell.length_b   1.000
_cell.length_c   1.000
_cell.angle_alpha   90.00
_cell.angle_beta   90.00
_cell.angle_gamma   90.00
#
_symmetry.space_group_name_H-M   'P 1'
#
loop_
_entity.id
_entity.type
_entity.pdbx_description
1 polymer ?
#
loop_
_entity_poly.entity_id
_entity_poly.type
_entity_poly.pdbx_seq_one_letter_code
_entity_poly.pdbx_strand_id
1 'polypeptide(L)'
;MLFRSISSPAIYGKEWMETFPTWSPDGTMLYFCRSKAINEKTPLDSIHYDLFKIAFDAGKECFGTPECIYEASQKGKSVSFPRISPDGKYLMFTCSDYGNFSIWHPESELYLLNMETNEIRNMEEVNSNDVESFHTWSSTGEWFVFSSKRQEIGRAHV
;
A
#
# COMPACT_ATOMS: atom_id res chain seq x y z
N MET A 1 -1.00 24.27 -16.43
CA MET A 1 -0.70 23.42 -15.26
C MET A 1 0.82 23.26 -15.19
N LEU A 2 1.47 23.72 -14.14
CA LEU A 2 2.91 23.56 -13.97
C LEU A 2 3.14 22.31 -13.12
N PHE A 3 3.80 21.31 -13.69
CA PHE A 3 4.27 20.15 -12.92
C PHE A 3 5.53 20.57 -12.15
N ARG A 4 5.52 20.35 -10.84
CA ARG A 4 6.68 20.57 -9.98
C ARG A 4 7.15 19.24 -9.42
N SER A 5 8.45 19.04 -9.33
CA SER A 5 9.07 17.97 -8.60
C SER A 5 9.47 18.47 -7.23
N ILE A 6 9.00 17.82 -6.18
CA ILE A 6 9.39 18.11 -4.80
C ILE A 6 10.36 17.04 -4.36
N SER A 7 11.61 17.44 -4.06
CA SER A 7 12.62 16.54 -3.50
C SER A 7 12.68 16.72 -2.00
N SER A 8 12.68 15.63 -1.26
CA SER A 8 12.86 15.63 0.19
C SER A 8 13.82 14.51 0.60
N PRO A 9 14.81 14.79 1.46
CA PRO A 9 15.67 13.75 2.02
C PRO A 9 14.90 12.65 2.74
N ALA A 10 13.68 12.93 3.19
CA ALA A 10 12.82 11.98 3.89
C ALA A 10 12.30 10.85 2.98
N ILE A 11 12.17 11.11 1.65
CA ILE A 11 11.66 10.18 0.65
C ILE A 11 12.60 10.01 -0.56
N TYR A 12 13.79 10.61 -0.48
CA TYR A 12 14.80 10.51 -1.52
C TYR A 12 16.11 10.07 -0.88
N GLY A 13 16.44 8.79 -1.01
CA GLY A 13 17.67 8.23 -0.47
C GLY A 13 18.03 6.92 -1.17
N LYS A 14 19.33 6.58 -1.15
CA LYS A 14 19.83 5.32 -1.72
C LYS A 14 19.61 4.11 -0.80
N GLU A 15 19.13 4.34 0.40
CA GLU A 15 18.99 3.30 1.43
C GLU A 15 17.61 2.62 1.37
N TRP A 16 16.66 3.24 0.66
CA TRP A 16 15.26 2.81 0.64
C TRP A 16 14.72 2.73 -0.78
N MET A 17 13.73 1.87 -0.95
CA MET A 17 12.87 1.80 -2.13
C MET A 17 11.45 2.12 -1.70
N GLU A 18 10.85 3.12 -2.33
CA GLU A 18 9.48 3.53 -2.12
C GLU A 18 8.64 3.21 -3.36
N THR A 19 7.41 2.72 -3.13
CA THR A 19 6.49 2.36 -4.21
C THR A 19 5.03 2.54 -3.78
N PHE A 20 4.13 2.52 -4.77
CA PHE A 20 2.68 2.61 -4.59
C PHE A 20 2.19 3.80 -3.76
N PRO A 21 2.56 5.04 -4.11
CA PRO A 21 2.09 6.20 -3.37
C PRO A 21 0.59 6.43 -3.58
N THR A 22 -0.09 6.83 -2.51
CA THR A 22 -1.48 7.29 -2.54
C THR A 22 -1.68 8.45 -1.57
N TRP A 23 -2.42 9.48 -2.01
CA TRP A 23 -2.72 10.64 -1.19
C TRP A 23 -3.96 10.42 -0.33
N SER A 24 -3.97 11.03 0.87
CA SER A 24 -5.21 11.24 1.60
C SER A 24 -6.16 12.14 0.78
N PRO A 25 -7.49 12.03 0.99
CA PRO A 25 -8.48 12.82 0.25
C PRO A 25 -8.27 14.34 0.37
N ASP A 26 -7.74 14.80 1.50
CA ASP A 26 -7.43 16.22 1.78
C ASP A 26 -6.05 16.67 1.27
N GLY A 27 -5.23 15.74 0.75
CA GLY A 27 -3.89 16.00 0.22
C GLY A 27 -2.83 16.35 1.27
N THR A 28 -3.09 16.11 2.55
CA THR A 28 -2.16 16.42 3.66
C THR A 28 -1.26 15.26 4.06
N MET A 29 -1.59 14.04 3.64
CA MET A 29 -0.87 12.82 3.97
C MET A 29 -0.59 11.99 2.71
N LEU A 30 0.62 11.48 2.58
CA LEU A 30 0.98 10.51 1.55
C LEU A 30 1.24 9.16 2.23
N TYR A 31 0.57 8.12 1.74
CA TYR A 31 0.80 6.72 2.13
C TYR A 31 1.62 6.03 1.05
N PHE A 32 2.52 5.14 1.42
CA PHE A 32 3.38 4.43 0.47
C PHE A 32 3.96 3.17 1.11
N CYS A 33 4.46 2.28 0.26
CA CYS A 33 5.21 1.10 0.71
C CYS A 33 6.70 1.39 0.64
N ARG A 34 7.45 0.95 1.67
CA ARG A 34 8.90 1.15 1.77
C ARG A 34 9.60 -0.14 2.16
N SER A 35 10.69 -0.44 1.48
CA SER A 35 11.63 -1.52 1.79
C SER A 35 13.07 -0.99 1.80
N LYS A 36 13.98 -1.75 2.40
CA LYS A 36 15.41 -1.47 2.25
C LYS A 36 15.83 -1.60 0.79
N ALA A 37 16.74 -0.73 0.35
CA ALA A 37 17.30 -0.81 -0.98
C ALA A 37 18.01 -2.16 -1.19
N ILE A 38 17.83 -2.71 -2.38
CA ILE A 38 18.39 -4.00 -2.80
C ILE A 38 19.60 -3.80 -3.72
N ASN A 39 20.35 -4.85 -3.91
CA ASN A 39 21.39 -4.95 -4.91
C ASN A 39 21.14 -6.21 -5.78
N GLU A 40 21.94 -6.39 -6.83
CA GLU A 40 21.78 -7.50 -7.78
C GLU A 40 21.86 -8.90 -7.16
N LYS A 41 22.38 -9.03 -5.93
CA LYS A 41 22.51 -10.30 -5.22
C LYS A 41 21.43 -10.52 -4.18
N THR A 42 20.54 -9.56 -3.98
CA THR A 42 19.45 -9.67 -2.98
C THR A 42 18.41 -10.67 -3.48
N PRO A 43 18.14 -11.76 -2.76
CA PRO A 43 17.08 -12.70 -3.12
C PRO A 43 15.72 -12.00 -3.14
N LEU A 44 14.88 -12.29 -4.15
CA LEU A 44 13.58 -11.64 -4.29
C LEU A 44 12.64 -11.94 -3.12
N ASP A 45 12.71 -13.15 -2.59
CA ASP A 45 11.92 -13.61 -1.44
C ASP A 45 12.34 -13.01 -0.09
N SER A 46 13.46 -12.29 -0.07
CA SER A 46 13.92 -11.52 1.10
C SER A 46 13.46 -10.06 1.10
N ILE A 47 12.75 -9.63 0.06
CA ILE A 47 12.30 -8.24 -0.08
C ILE A 47 10.92 -8.10 0.56
N HIS A 48 10.84 -7.34 1.65
CA HIS A 48 9.59 -7.08 2.36
C HIS A 48 9.34 -5.58 2.44
N TYR A 49 8.17 -5.16 2.03
CA TYR A 49 7.71 -3.78 2.11
C TYR A 49 6.80 -3.59 3.32
N ASP A 50 7.08 -2.55 4.07
CA ASP A 50 6.23 -2.07 5.15
C ASP A 50 5.37 -0.90 4.67
N LEU A 51 4.26 -0.62 5.38
CA LEU A 51 3.36 0.48 5.08
C LEU A 51 3.77 1.72 5.87
N PHE A 52 3.97 2.82 5.15
CA PHE A 52 4.38 4.10 5.70
C PHE A 52 3.39 5.21 5.37
N LYS A 53 3.40 6.25 6.19
CA LYS A 53 2.78 7.54 5.91
C LYS A 53 3.78 8.67 6.12
N ILE A 54 3.54 9.80 5.46
CA ILE A 54 4.32 11.02 5.64
C ILE A 54 3.41 12.24 5.45
N ALA A 55 3.48 13.19 6.37
CA ALA A 55 2.74 14.44 6.25
C ALA A 55 3.31 15.32 5.14
N PHE A 56 2.44 16.06 4.48
CA PHE A 56 2.79 17.05 3.47
C PHE A 56 2.17 18.40 3.80
N ASP A 57 3.00 19.43 3.90
CA ASP A 57 2.59 20.82 4.05
C ASP A 57 2.58 21.50 2.68
N ALA A 58 1.41 21.68 2.12
CA ALA A 58 1.24 22.30 0.80
C ALA A 58 1.62 23.79 0.78
N GLY A 59 1.54 24.48 1.91
CA GLY A 59 1.92 25.88 2.03
C GLY A 59 3.43 26.09 2.01
N LYS A 60 4.17 25.14 2.56
CA LYS A 60 5.65 25.13 2.58
C LYS A 60 6.25 24.25 1.48
N GLU A 61 5.42 23.51 0.75
CA GLU A 61 5.83 22.54 -0.26
C GLU A 61 6.88 21.53 0.28
N CYS A 62 6.66 21.00 1.49
CA CYS A 62 7.63 20.10 2.13
C CYS A 62 6.96 18.89 2.80
N PHE A 63 7.71 17.79 2.84
CA PHE A 63 7.35 16.57 3.56
C PHE A 63 7.91 16.60 4.98
N GLY A 64 7.18 15.96 5.91
CA GLY A 64 7.61 15.71 7.28
C GLY A 64 8.57 14.53 7.40
N THR A 65 8.47 13.78 8.49
CA THR A 65 9.22 12.55 8.74
C THR A 65 8.35 11.34 8.42
N PRO A 66 8.86 10.33 7.70
CA PRO A 66 8.12 9.08 7.45
C PRO A 66 7.85 8.33 8.76
N GLU A 67 6.63 7.81 8.88
CA GLU A 67 6.19 7.00 10.01
C GLU A 67 5.72 5.63 9.49
N CYS A 68 6.27 4.55 10.04
CA CYS A 68 5.79 3.19 9.75
C CYS A 68 4.47 2.96 10.49
N ILE A 69 3.43 2.57 9.78
CA ILE A 69 2.11 2.29 10.35
C ILE A 69 1.74 0.81 10.33
N TYR A 70 2.48 -0.01 9.56
CA TYR A 70 2.39 -1.46 9.61
C TYR A 70 3.72 -2.12 9.21
N GLU A 71 4.35 -2.81 10.16
CA GLU A 71 5.60 -3.54 9.99
C GLU A 71 5.32 -4.97 9.51
N ALA A 72 4.97 -5.12 8.23
CA ALA A 72 4.69 -6.43 7.63
C ALA A 72 5.95 -7.31 7.56
N SER A 73 7.11 -6.69 7.34
CA SER A 73 8.41 -7.37 7.29
C SER A 73 8.74 -8.17 8.54
N GLN A 74 8.33 -7.68 9.72
CA GLN A 74 8.48 -8.38 10.99
C GLN A 74 7.65 -9.66 11.10
N LYS A 75 6.62 -9.77 10.25
CA LYS A 75 5.73 -10.93 10.18
C LYS A 75 6.07 -11.84 8.99
N GLY A 76 7.21 -11.59 8.31
CA GLY A 76 7.58 -12.29 7.08
C GLY A 76 6.61 -12.02 5.92
N LYS A 77 6.00 -10.83 5.90
CA LYS A 77 5.03 -10.39 4.89
C LYS A 77 5.48 -9.11 4.20
N SER A 78 4.82 -8.77 3.12
CA SER A 78 5.09 -7.60 2.30
C SER A 78 3.81 -6.91 1.88
N VAL A 79 3.77 -5.58 1.94
CA VAL A 79 2.61 -4.75 1.61
C VAL A 79 2.73 -4.15 0.23
N SER A 80 1.62 -4.09 -0.50
CA SER A 80 1.51 -3.40 -1.78
C SER A 80 0.15 -2.72 -1.96
N PHE A 81 0.06 -1.80 -2.92
CA PHE A 81 -1.17 -1.13 -3.35
C PHE A 81 -2.01 -0.49 -2.23
N PRO A 82 -1.45 0.34 -1.32
CA PRO A 82 -2.30 1.05 -0.36
C PRO A 82 -3.29 1.96 -1.10
N ARG A 83 -4.56 1.96 -0.65
CA ARG A 83 -5.65 2.79 -1.18
C ARG A 83 -6.51 3.30 -0.04
N ILE A 84 -6.50 4.60 0.17
CA ILE A 84 -7.33 5.27 1.17
C ILE A 84 -8.76 5.42 0.64
N SER A 85 -9.75 5.23 1.50
CA SER A 85 -11.16 5.49 1.15
C SER A 85 -11.41 6.99 0.93
N PRO A 86 -12.40 7.38 0.11
CA PRO A 86 -12.70 8.78 -0.17
C PRO A 86 -13.04 9.63 1.06
N ASP A 87 -13.56 9.00 2.12
CA ASP A 87 -13.85 9.66 3.41
C ASP A 87 -12.64 9.69 4.37
N GLY A 88 -11.52 9.08 3.98
CA GLY A 88 -10.28 9.02 4.76
C GLY A 88 -10.30 8.06 5.95
N LYS A 89 -11.37 7.28 6.16
CA LYS A 89 -11.52 6.44 7.37
C LYS A 89 -10.85 5.08 7.27
N TYR A 90 -10.67 4.56 6.06
CA TYR A 90 -10.11 3.24 5.84
C TYR A 90 -8.99 3.28 4.83
N LEU A 91 -7.95 2.51 5.08
CA LEU A 91 -6.88 2.26 4.11
C LEU A 91 -6.83 0.77 3.83
N MET A 92 -7.10 0.40 2.57
CA MET A 92 -7.02 -0.97 2.09
C MET A 92 -5.65 -1.20 1.45
N PHE A 93 -5.06 -2.37 1.66
CA PHE A 93 -3.80 -2.76 1.05
C PHE A 93 -3.75 -4.25 0.78
N THR A 94 -2.87 -4.68 -0.10
CA THR A 94 -2.59 -6.09 -0.35
C THR A 94 -1.41 -6.53 0.50
N CYS A 95 -1.49 -7.72 1.09
CA CYS A 95 -0.43 -8.36 1.85
C CYS A 95 -0.07 -9.70 1.20
N SER A 96 1.21 -9.92 0.89
CA SER A 96 1.78 -11.14 0.31
C SER A 96 2.99 -11.60 1.12
N ASP A 97 3.59 -12.74 0.76
CA ASP A 97 4.77 -13.25 1.49
C ASP A 97 6.00 -12.37 1.28
N TYR A 98 6.24 -11.90 0.06
CA TYR A 98 7.40 -11.04 -0.25
C TYR A 98 7.14 -10.15 -1.48
N GLY A 99 8.07 -9.24 -1.76
CA GLY A 99 8.06 -8.41 -2.95
C GLY A 99 6.92 -7.41 -3.01
N ASN A 100 6.62 -6.94 -4.22
CA ASN A 100 5.57 -5.95 -4.46
C ASN A 100 4.66 -6.28 -5.66
N PHE A 101 4.88 -7.44 -6.31
CA PHE A 101 4.06 -7.93 -7.42
C PHE A 101 3.10 -9.01 -6.94
N SER A 102 2.15 -8.62 -6.12
CA SER A 102 1.17 -9.49 -5.46
C SER A 102 0.41 -10.44 -6.41
N ILE A 103 0.28 -10.09 -7.69
CA ILE A 103 -0.42 -10.90 -8.70
C ILE A 103 0.23 -12.30 -8.93
N TRP A 104 1.49 -12.46 -8.55
CA TRP A 104 2.20 -13.74 -8.66
C TRP A 104 2.13 -14.58 -7.38
N HIS A 105 1.46 -14.07 -6.35
CA HIS A 105 1.38 -14.64 -5.02
C HIS A 105 -0.02 -15.16 -4.75
N PRO A 106 -0.29 -16.49 -4.87
CA PRO A 106 -1.61 -17.05 -4.56
C PRO A 106 -2.10 -16.71 -3.15
N GLU A 107 -1.16 -16.56 -2.20
CA GLU A 107 -1.42 -16.19 -0.80
C GLU A 107 -1.64 -14.69 -0.58
N SER A 108 -1.74 -13.93 -1.67
CA SER A 108 -1.95 -12.49 -1.61
C SER A 108 -3.38 -12.13 -1.23
N GLU A 109 -3.55 -11.41 -0.15
CA GLU A 109 -4.83 -11.12 0.49
C GLU A 109 -5.04 -9.63 0.70
N LEU A 110 -6.30 -9.20 0.74
CA LEU A 110 -6.69 -7.84 1.08
C LEU A 110 -6.78 -7.67 2.59
N TYR A 111 -6.22 -6.56 3.07
CA TYR A 111 -6.24 -6.09 4.44
C TYR A 111 -6.85 -4.71 4.54
N LEU A 112 -7.50 -4.43 5.65
CA LEU A 112 -8.14 -3.15 5.94
C LEU A 112 -7.59 -2.56 7.24
N LEU A 113 -7.06 -1.34 7.16
CA LEU A 113 -6.70 -0.52 8.31
C LEU A 113 -7.81 0.50 8.56
N ASN A 114 -8.36 0.50 9.77
CA ASN A 114 -9.21 1.57 10.27
C ASN A 114 -8.32 2.72 10.75
N MET A 115 -8.44 3.90 10.12
CA MET A 115 -7.57 5.06 10.38
C MET A 115 -7.85 5.75 11.70
N GLU A 116 -9.03 5.52 12.29
CA GLU A 116 -9.43 6.09 13.57
C GLU A 116 -8.93 5.23 14.73
N THR A 117 -9.12 3.91 14.63
CA THR A 117 -8.76 2.96 15.72
C THR A 117 -7.36 2.38 15.58
N ASN A 118 -6.72 2.52 14.42
CA ASN A 118 -5.49 1.85 14.01
C ASN A 118 -5.59 0.31 14.00
N GLU A 119 -6.79 -0.23 13.97
CA GLU A 119 -7.01 -1.67 13.87
C GLU A 119 -6.77 -2.14 12.44
N ILE A 120 -5.96 -3.19 12.29
CA ILE A 120 -5.69 -3.84 11.01
C ILE A 120 -6.30 -5.23 11.03
N ARG A 121 -7.12 -5.54 10.03
CA ARG A 121 -7.73 -6.87 9.88
C ARG A 121 -7.53 -7.43 8.49
N ASN A 122 -7.43 -8.75 8.41
CA ASN A 122 -7.59 -9.50 7.17
C ASN A 122 -9.06 -9.43 6.74
N MET A 123 -9.31 -9.25 5.46
CA MET A 123 -10.66 -9.21 4.90
C MET A 123 -11.11 -10.61 4.48
N GLU A 124 -11.21 -11.53 5.47
CA GLU A 124 -11.55 -12.95 5.24
C GLU A 124 -12.86 -13.13 4.45
N GLU A 125 -13.79 -12.17 4.57
CA GLU A 125 -15.08 -12.17 3.87
C GLU A 125 -14.98 -11.99 2.35
N VAL A 126 -13.85 -11.48 1.85
CA VAL A 126 -13.59 -11.26 0.42
C VAL A 126 -12.36 -11.99 -0.10
N ASN A 127 -11.47 -12.42 0.78
CA ASN A 127 -10.30 -13.20 0.41
C ASN A 127 -10.66 -14.65 0.06
N SER A 128 -9.83 -15.31 -0.75
CA SER A 128 -10.02 -16.68 -1.21
C SER A 128 -8.72 -17.48 -1.08
N ASN A 129 -8.68 -18.69 -1.65
CA ASN A 129 -7.47 -19.52 -1.69
C ASN A 129 -6.54 -19.17 -2.86
N ASP A 130 -6.78 -18.05 -3.54
CA ASP A 130 -5.96 -17.53 -4.65
C ASP A 130 -5.80 -16.03 -4.50
N VAL A 131 -5.02 -15.40 -5.37
CA VAL A 131 -4.64 -13.99 -5.26
C VAL A 131 -5.82 -13.03 -5.29
N GLU A 132 -5.87 -12.11 -4.34
CA GLU A 132 -6.66 -10.88 -4.36
C GLU A 132 -5.72 -9.65 -4.40
N SER A 133 -5.97 -8.73 -5.34
CA SER A 133 -5.10 -7.57 -5.55
C SER A 133 -5.79 -6.45 -6.34
N PHE A 134 -5.04 -5.38 -6.68
CA PHE A 134 -5.48 -4.27 -7.54
C PHE A 134 -6.83 -3.67 -7.17
N HIS A 135 -7.08 -3.54 -5.88
CA HIS A 135 -8.31 -2.95 -5.35
C HIS A 135 -8.34 -1.43 -5.56
N THR A 136 -9.56 -0.91 -5.69
CA THR A 136 -9.81 0.53 -5.71
C THR A 136 -11.20 0.85 -5.15
N TRP A 137 -11.35 2.00 -4.50
CA TRP A 137 -12.61 2.48 -3.97
C TRP A 137 -13.45 3.17 -5.06
N SER A 138 -14.77 3.07 -4.95
CA SER A 138 -15.67 3.98 -5.64
C SER A 138 -15.49 5.40 -5.12
N SER A 139 -15.86 6.40 -5.89
CA SER A 139 -15.79 7.81 -5.47
C SER A 139 -16.69 8.13 -4.26
N THR A 140 -17.72 7.32 -4.00
CA THR A 140 -18.61 7.46 -2.83
C THR A 140 -18.05 6.78 -1.58
N GLY A 141 -17.07 5.87 -1.72
CA GLY A 141 -16.57 5.05 -0.63
C GLY A 141 -17.48 3.91 -0.18
N GLU A 142 -18.65 3.76 -0.80
CA GLU A 142 -19.61 2.70 -0.45
C GLU A 142 -19.25 1.34 -1.06
N TRP A 143 -18.44 1.35 -2.11
CA TRP A 143 -18.06 0.17 -2.87
C TRP A 143 -16.55 0.17 -3.10
N PHE A 144 -16.00 -1.00 -3.29
CA PHE A 144 -14.67 -1.21 -3.85
C PHE A 144 -14.69 -2.38 -4.82
N VAL A 145 -13.75 -2.37 -5.76
CA VAL A 145 -13.51 -3.46 -6.69
C VAL A 145 -12.09 -3.98 -6.51
N PHE A 146 -11.87 -5.24 -6.84
CA PHE A 146 -10.56 -5.86 -6.78
C PHE A 146 -10.42 -6.97 -7.84
N SER A 147 -9.20 -7.33 -8.19
CA SER A 147 -8.90 -8.46 -9.05
C SER A 147 -8.73 -9.71 -8.21
N SER A 148 -9.32 -10.83 -8.66
CA SER A 148 -9.21 -12.13 -8.02
C SER A 148 -9.04 -13.22 -9.08
N LYS A 149 -8.25 -14.25 -8.78
CA LYS A 149 -8.07 -15.44 -9.62
C LYS A 149 -8.90 -16.66 -9.16
N ARG A 150 -9.76 -16.51 -8.17
CA ARG A 150 -10.54 -17.62 -7.55
C ARG A 150 -11.35 -18.50 -8.51
N GLN A 151 -11.42 -18.18 -9.79
CA GLN A 151 -12.12 -18.92 -10.85
C GLN A 151 -11.30 -19.01 -12.14
N GLU A 152 -10.01 -19.22 -12.03
CA GLU A 152 -9.02 -19.40 -13.12
C GLU A 152 -8.80 -18.20 -14.04
N ILE A 153 -9.73 -17.24 -14.13
CA ILE A 153 -9.58 -16.01 -14.89
C ILE A 153 -9.87 -14.86 -13.96
N GLY A 154 -8.91 -13.94 -13.84
CA GLY A 154 -9.08 -12.71 -13.05
C GLY A 154 -10.35 -11.96 -13.48
N ARG A 155 -11.33 -11.87 -12.58
CA ARG A 155 -12.53 -11.06 -12.73
C ARG A 155 -12.52 -9.95 -11.69
N ALA A 156 -12.98 -8.77 -12.07
CA ALA A 156 -13.30 -7.74 -11.11
C ALA A 156 -14.59 -8.12 -10.38
N HIS A 157 -14.59 -8.09 -9.06
CA HIS A 157 -15.77 -8.27 -8.23
C HIS A 157 -16.15 -6.90 -7.61
N VAL A 158 -17.43 -6.64 -7.59
CA VAL A 158 -18.04 -5.43 -7.02
C VAL A 158 -18.83 -5.81 -5.78
#